data_d4d524d83222e9cefaaf55722de146d9
#
_entry.id   d4d524d83222e9cefaaf55722de146d9
#
_cell.length_a   1.000
_cell.length_b   1.000
_cell.length_c   1.000
_cell.angle_alpha   90.00
_cell.angle_beta   90.00
_cell.angle_gamma   90.00
#
_symmetry.space_group_name_H-M   'P 1'
#
loop_
_entity.id
_entity.type
_entity.pdbx_description
1 polymer ?
#
loop_
_entity_poly.entity_id
_entity_poly.type
_entity_poly.pdbx_seq_one_letter_code
_entity_poly.pdbx_strand_id
1 'polypeptide(L)'
;MPAPVTTEKKELNSTPEILLRKRRNADRIRLEKQELAKQKLAKQNKIKSANKNKFIRVESIVANTLATEREKERIKRISKVELKKLKNDLDHLPSDKDFILNIVEKTLEQKQQDEEFGADDKDDEFIREKIVYDGQETLLFVLRVKGPTNVNIPHKAFKILNLLRLQELDTGVFVKLTKTTYPLLRLIAPYIVIGKPSLQSVRSLIQKRSKIIYKRDTDPKPTEIILNDNNIVEEKLGEFGIICIEDIIHEINSLGENFQACNFFLQPFKLNKETSGFNSLTKLKKIEQREQQKKTHKISNSSVAPIIQIDIDALLSKLN
;
A
#
# COMPACT_ATOMS: atom_id res chain seq x y z
N MET A 1 18.82 57.44 58.96
CA MET A 1 19.60 56.40 58.25
C MET A 1 18.64 55.60 57.40
N PRO A 2 18.74 55.63 56.07
CA PRO A 2 17.89 54.78 55.21
C PRO A 2 18.42 53.36 55.17
N ALA A 3 17.54 52.38 55.27
CA ALA A 3 17.85 50.94 55.20
C ALA A 3 18.42 50.53 53.85
N PRO A 4 19.34 49.56 53.79
CA PRO A 4 19.91 49.11 52.52
C PRO A 4 18.87 48.36 51.69
N VAL A 5 18.69 48.81 50.47
CA VAL A 5 17.89 48.12 49.45
C VAL A 5 18.64 46.88 49.02
N THR A 6 18.23 45.72 49.51
CA THR A 6 18.67 44.41 49.00
C THR A 6 18.09 44.22 47.65
N THR A 7 18.88 44.44 46.59
CA THR A 7 18.56 44.02 45.24
C THR A 7 18.61 42.51 45.19
N GLU A 8 17.47 41.86 45.27
CA GLU A 8 17.31 40.45 44.93
C GLU A 8 17.84 40.21 43.52
N LYS A 9 19.01 39.52 43.41
CA LYS A 9 19.50 39.01 42.17
C LYS A 9 18.50 37.99 41.67
N LYS A 10 17.65 38.35 40.68
CA LYS A 10 16.88 37.37 39.94
C LYS A 10 17.83 36.34 39.37
N GLU A 11 17.87 35.16 39.95
CA GLU A 11 18.57 34.02 39.39
C GLU A 11 17.93 33.70 38.05
N LEU A 12 18.71 33.78 36.96
CA LEU A 12 18.30 33.37 35.65
C LEU A 12 18.07 31.86 35.69
N ASN A 13 16.84 31.42 35.39
CA ASN A 13 16.44 29.99 35.38
C ASN A 13 17.19 29.12 34.36
N SER A 14 18.18 29.66 33.65
CA SER A 14 19.05 28.91 32.73
C SER A 14 20.40 29.58 32.60
N THR A 15 21.48 28.78 32.64
CA THR A 15 22.84 29.25 32.39
C THR A 15 22.99 29.83 30.99
N PRO A 16 23.86 30.82 30.78
CA PRO A 16 24.13 31.39 29.45
C PRO A 16 24.49 30.33 28.39
N GLU A 17 25.20 29.27 28.79
CA GLU A 17 25.55 28.16 27.91
C GLU A 17 24.31 27.40 27.39
N ILE A 18 23.30 27.17 28.22
CA ILE A 18 22.06 26.52 27.81
C ILE A 18 21.31 27.38 26.79
N LEU A 19 21.28 28.69 27.00
CA LEU A 19 20.66 29.64 26.05
C LEU A 19 21.39 29.66 24.71
N LEU A 20 22.74 29.63 24.71
CA LEU A 20 23.54 29.56 23.51
C LEU A 20 23.33 28.23 22.74
N ARG A 21 23.25 27.09 23.45
CA ARG A 21 22.92 25.78 22.85
C ARG A 21 21.53 25.78 22.24
N LYS A 22 20.52 26.33 22.92
CA LYS A 22 19.17 26.45 22.39
C LYS A 22 19.13 27.32 21.14
N ARG A 23 19.84 28.46 21.11
CA ARG A 23 19.98 29.30 19.92
C ARG A 23 20.63 28.56 18.77
N ARG A 24 21.78 27.92 19.00
CA ARG A 24 22.48 27.13 17.97
C ARG A 24 21.60 26.03 17.40
N ASN A 25 20.86 25.30 18.22
CA ASN A 25 19.93 24.27 17.76
C ASN A 25 18.77 24.86 16.96
N ALA A 26 18.21 25.99 17.38
CA ALA A 26 17.14 26.66 16.66
C ALA A 26 17.60 27.15 15.28
N ASP A 27 18.80 27.72 15.20
CA ASP A 27 19.38 28.18 13.94
C ASP A 27 19.71 27.00 13.00
N ARG A 28 20.23 25.90 13.52
CA ARG A 28 20.45 24.68 12.76
C ARG A 28 19.15 24.14 12.17
N ILE A 29 18.11 24.00 12.97
CA ILE A 29 16.79 23.55 12.50
C ILE A 29 16.22 24.52 11.47
N ARG A 30 16.43 25.82 11.62
CA ARG A 30 16.00 26.83 10.64
C ARG A 30 16.74 26.68 9.31
N LEU A 31 18.06 26.46 9.33
CA LEU A 31 18.86 26.22 8.13
C LEU A 31 18.41 24.92 7.42
N GLU A 32 18.25 23.82 8.15
CA GLU A 32 17.77 22.56 7.58
C GLU A 32 16.38 22.71 6.92
N LYS A 33 15.48 23.45 7.55
CA LYS A 33 14.16 23.75 6.96
C LYS A 33 14.28 24.59 5.69
N GLN A 34 15.18 25.58 5.67
CA GLN A 34 15.42 26.40 4.48
C GLN A 34 16.02 25.58 3.34
N GLU A 35 16.97 24.69 3.62
CA GLU A 35 17.57 23.79 2.62
C GLU A 35 16.54 22.83 2.04
N LEU A 36 15.73 22.21 2.89
CA LEU A 36 14.64 21.35 2.45
C LEU A 36 13.62 22.10 1.58
N ALA A 37 13.29 23.34 1.96
CA ALA A 37 12.39 24.18 1.18
C ALA A 37 13.01 24.54 -0.20
N LYS A 38 14.29 24.89 -0.24
CA LYS A 38 15.03 25.14 -1.49
C LYS A 38 15.07 23.90 -2.38
N GLN A 39 15.35 22.72 -1.80
CA GLN A 39 15.35 21.46 -2.55
C GLN A 39 13.97 21.11 -3.12
N LYS A 40 12.91 21.30 -2.33
CA LYS A 40 11.52 21.09 -2.80
C LYS A 40 11.17 22.05 -3.93
N LEU A 41 11.53 23.33 -3.80
CA LEU A 41 11.30 24.33 -4.83
C LEU A 41 12.07 24.02 -6.12
N ALA A 42 13.34 23.61 -6.00
CA ALA A 42 14.17 23.21 -7.13
C ALA A 42 13.58 21.99 -7.86
N LYS A 43 13.11 20.97 -7.11
CA LYS A 43 12.42 19.81 -7.69
C LYS A 43 11.12 20.22 -8.39
N GLN A 44 10.32 21.08 -7.78
CA GLN A 44 9.09 21.58 -8.40
C GLN A 44 9.37 22.38 -9.67
N ASN A 45 10.39 23.23 -9.67
CA ASN A 45 10.78 24.03 -10.84
C ASN A 45 11.30 23.14 -11.97
N LYS A 46 12.08 22.09 -11.68
CA LYS A 46 12.49 21.07 -12.67
C LYS A 46 11.29 20.39 -13.30
N ILE A 47 10.31 19.96 -12.48
CA ILE A 47 9.08 19.33 -12.97
C ILE A 47 8.25 20.31 -13.81
N LYS A 48 8.09 21.56 -13.35
CA LYS A 48 7.38 22.61 -14.10
C LYS A 48 8.04 22.89 -15.43
N SER A 49 9.38 23.02 -15.46
CA SER A 49 10.15 23.24 -16.68
C SER A 49 10.02 22.07 -17.66
N ALA A 50 10.15 20.82 -17.16
CA ALA A 50 9.99 19.63 -17.99
C ALA A 50 8.57 19.50 -18.55
N ASN A 51 7.54 19.90 -17.77
CA ASN A 51 6.15 19.85 -18.22
C ASN A 51 5.77 21.00 -19.14
N LYS A 52 6.42 22.18 -19.04
CA LYS A 52 6.12 23.35 -19.88
C LYS A 52 6.34 23.08 -21.37
N ASN A 53 7.34 22.27 -21.70
CA ASN A 53 7.69 21.93 -23.08
C ASN A 53 7.06 20.60 -23.55
N LYS A 54 6.24 19.96 -22.70
CA LYS A 54 5.59 18.69 -23.03
C LYS A 54 4.26 18.95 -23.71
N PHE A 55 4.17 18.61 -24.98
CA PHE A 55 2.89 18.62 -25.70
C PHE A 55 1.96 17.52 -25.13
N ILE A 56 0.81 17.93 -24.62
CA ILE A 56 -0.21 17.02 -24.14
C ILE A 56 -1.32 16.94 -25.20
N ARG A 57 -1.51 15.76 -25.75
CA ARG A 57 -2.60 15.53 -26.74
C ARG A 57 -3.95 15.67 -26.07
N VAL A 58 -4.91 16.27 -26.77
CA VAL A 58 -6.29 16.43 -26.27
C VAL A 58 -6.92 15.09 -25.90
N GLU A 59 -6.64 14.05 -26.69
CA GLU A 59 -7.11 12.69 -26.45
C GLU A 59 -6.68 12.16 -25.06
N SER A 60 -5.43 12.46 -24.64
CA SER A 60 -4.94 12.04 -23.34
C SER A 60 -5.63 12.77 -22.19
N ILE A 61 -5.99 14.05 -22.39
CA ILE A 61 -6.75 14.82 -21.39
C ILE A 61 -8.17 14.25 -21.26
N VAL A 62 -8.83 14.02 -22.40
CA VAL A 62 -10.18 13.44 -22.42
C VAL A 62 -10.18 12.04 -21.82
N ALA A 63 -9.22 11.18 -22.16
CA ALA A 63 -9.12 9.83 -21.61
C ALA A 63 -8.94 9.86 -20.08
N ASN A 64 -8.11 10.76 -19.56
CA ASN A 64 -7.90 10.89 -18.11
C ASN A 64 -9.14 11.40 -17.37
N THR A 65 -9.87 12.37 -17.95
CA THR A 65 -11.11 12.87 -17.35
C THR A 65 -12.19 11.81 -17.34
N LEU A 66 -12.38 11.11 -18.46
CA LEU A 66 -13.34 10.00 -18.56
C LEU A 66 -13.00 8.87 -17.59
N ALA A 67 -11.72 8.49 -17.46
CA ALA A 67 -11.29 7.48 -16.49
C ALA A 67 -11.63 7.91 -15.05
N THR A 68 -11.40 9.19 -14.72
CA THR A 68 -11.72 9.73 -13.39
C THR A 68 -13.22 9.70 -13.10
N GLU A 69 -14.05 10.08 -14.05
CA GLU A 69 -15.52 10.07 -13.91
C GLU A 69 -16.06 8.65 -13.76
N ARG A 70 -15.58 7.70 -14.59
CA ARG A 70 -15.94 6.29 -14.48
C ARG A 70 -15.61 5.71 -13.12
N GLU A 71 -14.43 6.03 -12.57
CA GLU A 71 -14.04 5.59 -11.24
C GLU A 71 -14.93 6.19 -10.14
N LYS A 72 -15.26 7.46 -10.22
CA LYS A 72 -16.22 8.10 -9.29
C LYS A 72 -17.57 7.39 -9.32
N GLU A 73 -18.09 7.08 -10.50
CA GLU A 73 -19.34 6.35 -10.65
C GLU A 73 -19.27 4.93 -10.11
N ARG A 74 -18.18 4.20 -10.39
CA ARG A 74 -17.96 2.85 -9.86
C ARG A 74 -18.01 2.85 -8.33
N ILE A 75 -17.24 3.72 -7.69
CA ILE A 75 -17.19 3.83 -6.22
C ILE A 75 -18.55 4.22 -5.64
N LYS A 76 -19.27 5.13 -6.31
CA LYS A 76 -20.63 5.52 -5.90
C LYS A 76 -21.60 4.34 -5.95
N ARG A 77 -21.55 3.51 -7.00
CA ARG A 77 -22.38 2.31 -7.15
C ARG A 77 -22.06 1.25 -6.10
N ILE A 78 -20.78 0.90 -5.91
CA ILE A 78 -20.36 -0.06 -4.88
C ILE A 78 -20.78 0.44 -3.49
N SER A 79 -20.52 1.71 -3.15
CA SER A 79 -20.89 2.27 -1.86
C SER A 79 -22.41 2.21 -1.61
N LYS A 80 -23.24 2.42 -2.63
CA LYS A 80 -24.71 2.29 -2.51
C LYS A 80 -25.15 0.84 -2.26
N VAL A 81 -24.51 -0.12 -2.92
CA VAL A 81 -24.81 -1.54 -2.74
C VAL A 81 -24.43 -1.98 -1.32
N GLU A 82 -23.25 -1.59 -0.84
CA GLU A 82 -22.82 -1.91 0.53
C GLU A 82 -23.72 -1.27 1.60
N LEU A 83 -24.12 -0.01 1.40
CA LEU A 83 -25.06 0.64 2.32
C LEU A 83 -26.44 -0.04 2.35
N LYS A 84 -26.91 -0.58 1.22
CA LYS A 84 -28.16 -1.37 1.20
C LYS A 84 -28.02 -2.68 1.93
N LYS A 85 -26.90 -3.38 1.78
CA LYS A 85 -26.61 -4.62 2.52
C LYS A 85 -26.61 -4.37 4.03
N LEU A 86 -25.93 -3.32 4.50
CA LEU A 86 -25.89 -2.95 5.91
C LEU A 86 -27.28 -2.57 6.48
N LYS A 87 -28.14 -1.89 5.68
CA LYS A 87 -29.47 -1.53 6.14
C LYS A 87 -30.43 -2.70 6.28
N ASN A 88 -30.23 -3.74 5.49
CA ASN A 88 -31.14 -4.88 5.44
C ASN A 88 -30.68 -6.04 6.33
N ASP A 89 -29.64 -5.85 7.17
CA ASP A 89 -28.99 -6.88 7.98
C ASP A 89 -28.72 -8.19 7.19
N LEU A 90 -28.63 -8.08 5.88
CA LEU A 90 -28.22 -9.17 5.03
C LEU A 90 -26.75 -9.41 5.30
N ASP A 91 -26.47 -10.32 6.19
CA ASP A 91 -25.14 -10.91 6.30
C ASP A 91 -24.65 -11.23 4.90
N HIS A 92 -23.36 -10.98 4.63
CA HIS A 92 -22.75 -11.19 3.33
C HIS A 92 -23.01 -12.63 2.85
N LEU A 93 -24.21 -12.88 2.35
CA LEU A 93 -24.46 -14.06 1.57
C LEU A 93 -23.54 -13.99 0.35
N PRO A 94 -22.73 -15.02 0.09
CA PRO A 94 -21.90 -15.05 -1.08
C PRO A 94 -22.79 -14.85 -2.32
N SER A 95 -22.57 -13.74 -2.99
CA SER A 95 -23.28 -13.43 -4.23
C SER A 95 -22.36 -13.82 -5.38
N ASP A 96 -22.91 -14.38 -6.44
CA ASP A 96 -22.16 -14.67 -7.69
C ASP A 96 -21.48 -13.42 -8.28
N LYS A 97 -21.86 -12.24 -7.79
CA LYS A 97 -21.27 -10.95 -8.16
C LYS A 97 -20.09 -10.54 -7.29
N ASP A 98 -19.88 -11.22 -6.16
CA ASP A 98 -18.81 -10.90 -5.20
C ASP A 98 -17.75 -12.00 -5.28
N PHE A 99 -16.87 -11.92 -6.26
CA PHE A 99 -15.81 -12.88 -6.49
C PHE A 99 -14.43 -12.21 -6.55
N ILE A 100 -13.41 -12.99 -6.24
CA ILE A 100 -12.01 -12.68 -6.44
C ILE A 100 -11.59 -13.39 -7.72
N LEU A 101 -11.00 -12.65 -8.66
CA LEU A 101 -10.49 -13.22 -9.90
C LEU A 101 -9.05 -13.70 -9.67
N ASN A 102 -8.87 -15.01 -9.58
CA ASN A 102 -7.54 -15.61 -9.49
C ASN A 102 -6.95 -15.76 -10.89
N ILE A 103 -5.74 -15.26 -11.08
CA ILE A 103 -5.02 -15.32 -12.35
C ILE A 103 -3.76 -16.14 -12.11
N VAL A 104 -3.71 -17.34 -12.71
CA VAL A 104 -2.59 -18.28 -12.61
C VAL A 104 -1.94 -18.44 -13.99
N GLU A 105 -0.62 -18.49 -14.06
CA GLU A 105 0.09 -18.81 -15.29
C GLU A 105 -0.15 -20.29 -15.64
N LYS A 106 -0.47 -20.62 -16.90
CA LYS A 106 -0.62 -22.00 -17.38
C LYS A 106 0.70 -22.76 -17.23
N THR A 107 0.63 -23.96 -16.68
CA THR A 107 1.77 -24.88 -16.67
C THR A 107 2.12 -25.37 -18.08
N LEU A 108 3.35 -25.87 -18.27
CA LEU A 108 3.78 -26.38 -19.56
C LEU A 108 2.90 -27.53 -20.07
N GLU A 109 2.42 -28.39 -19.15
CA GLU A 109 1.51 -29.50 -19.47
C GLU A 109 0.15 -29.01 -19.98
N GLN A 110 -0.39 -27.97 -19.37
CA GLN A 110 -1.65 -27.36 -19.78
C GLN A 110 -1.54 -26.65 -21.15
N LYS A 111 -0.39 -26.05 -21.44
CA LYS A 111 -0.13 -25.45 -22.76
C LYS A 111 -0.07 -26.50 -23.85
N GLN A 112 0.53 -27.66 -23.59
CA GLN A 112 0.59 -28.78 -24.53
C GLN A 112 -0.79 -29.38 -24.79
N GLN A 113 -1.64 -29.51 -23.76
CA GLN A 113 -3.02 -29.99 -23.90
C GLN A 113 -3.85 -29.02 -24.73
N ASP A 114 -3.73 -27.71 -24.51
CA ASP A 114 -4.44 -26.68 -25.29
C ASP A 114 -4.02 -26.67 -26.77
N GLU A 115 -2.76 -27.02 -27.07
CA GLU A 115 -2.25 -27.16 -28.43
C GLU A 115 -2.83 -28.41 -29.12
N GLU A 116 -2.99 -29.54 -28.40
CA GLU A 116 -3.56 -30.78 -28.91
C GLU A 116 -5.06 -30.65 -29.20
N PHE A 117 -5.81 -29.94 -28.35
CA PHE A 117 -7.25 -29.75 -28.51
C PHE A 117 -7.66 -28.62 -29.47
N GLY A 118 -6.71 -27.94 -30.12
CA GLY A 118 -7.01 -26.93 -31.16
C GLY A 118 -7.82 -25.72 -30.67
N ALA A 119 -7.73 -25.40 -29.40
CA ALA A 119 -8.43 -24.27 -28.82
C ALA A 119 -8.00 -22.96 -29.50
N ASP A 120 -8.96 -22.21 -30.02
CA ASP A 120 -8.75 -20.92 -30.73
C ASP A 120 -8.10 -19.83 -29.85
N ASP A 121 -8.03 -20.05 -28.52
CA ASP A 121 -7.44 -19.15 -27.54
C ASP A 121 -5.95 -19.48 -27.26
N LYS A 122 -5.15 -19.81 -28.30
CA LYS A 122 -3.70 -20.04 -28.22
C LYS A 122 -2.90 -18.89 -27.58
N ASP A 123 -3.51 -17.72 -27.50
CA ASP A 123 -2.88 -16.51 -26.99
C ASP A 123 -3.07 -16.27 -25.47
N ASP A 124 -3.92 -17.01 -24.77
CA ASP A 124 -4.15 -16.81 -23.35
C ASP A 124 -3.17 -17.65 -22.50
N GLU A 125 -2.08 -17.02 -22.07
CA GLU A 125 -1.07 -17.61 -21.19
C GLU A 125 -1.58 -17.82 -19.74
N PHE A 126 -2.81 -17.41 -19.43
CA PHE A 126 -3.33 -17.36 -18.06
C PHE A 126 -4.67 -18.06 -17.93
N ILE A 127 -4.82 -18.77 -16.82
CA ILE A 127 -6.08 -19.33 -16.36
C ILE A 127 -6.75 -18.32 -15.45
N ARG A 128 -8.04 -18.10 -15.63
CA ARG A 128 -8.87 -17.18 -14.84
C ARG A 128 -9.91 -17.97 -14.07
N GLU A 129 -9.74 -18.02 -12.77
CA GLU A 129 -10.68 -18.68 -11.87
C GLU A 129 -11.47 -17.66 -11.06
N LYS A 130 -12.75 -17.88 -10.92
CA LYS A 130 -13.60 -17.07 -10.04
C LYS A 130 -13.70 -17.74 -8.69
N ILE A 131 -13.13 -17.12 -7.66
CA ILE A 131 -13.22 -17.58 -6.28
C ILE A 131 -14.25 -16.72 -5.57
N VAL A 132 -15.32 -17.34 -5.09
CA VAL A 132 -16.31 -16.64 -4.25
C VAL A 132 -15.75 -16.57 -2.83
N TYR A 133 -15.83 -15.39 -2.21
CA TYR A 133 -15.40 -15.22 -0.83
C TYR A 133 -16.41 -15.86 0.12
N ASP A 134 -15.97 -16.85 0.87
CA ASP A 134 -16.78 -17.67 1.79
C ASP A 134 -16.89 -17.11 3.22
N GLY A 135 -16.26 -15.97 3.47
CA GLY A 135 -16.27 -15.31 4.78
C GLY A 135 -15.22 -15.80 5.76
N GLN A 136 -14.36 -16.74 5.34
CA GLN A 136 -13.27 -17.21 6.18
C GLN A 136 -12.13 -16.17 6.27
N GLU A 137 -11.48 -16.15 7.42
CA GLU A 137 -10.33 -15.28 7.63
C GLU A 137 -9.10 -15.87 6.93
N THR A 138 -8.49 -15.09 6.05
CA THR A 138 -7.28 -15.50 5.31
C THR A 138 -6.25 -14.39 5.32
N LEU A 139 -4.97 -14.77 5.36
CA LEU A 139 -3.86 -13.84 5.20
C LEU A 139 -3.72 -13.45 3.73
N LEU A 140 -3.71 -12.16 3.48
CA LEU A 140 -3.44 -11.60 2.16
C LEU A 140 -2.27 -10.61 2.23
N PHE A 141 -1.45 -10.63 1.20
CA PHE A 141 -0.51 -9.55 0.93
C PHE A 141 -1.10 -8.64 -0.14
N VAL A 142 -1.32 -7.39 0.21
CA VAL A 142 -1.96 -6.39 -0.65
C VAL A 142 -0.89 -5.46 -1.20
N LEU A 143 -0.71 -5.45 -2.51
CA LEU A 143 0.27 -4.65 -3.21
C LEU A 143 -0.40 -3.46 -3.92
N ARG A 144 0.16 -2.27 -3.73
CA ARG A 144 -0.30 -1.05 -4.41
C ARG A 144 0.20 -0.98 -5.84
N VAL A 145 -0.71 -0.90 -6.78
CA VAL A 145 -0.42 -0.77 -8.22
C VAL A 145 -0.92 0.54 -8.78
N LYS A 146 -0.41 0.86 -9.96
CA LYS A 146 -0.92 1.97 -10.75
C LYS A 146 -2.33 1.65 -11.26
N GLY A 147 -3.33 2.31 -10.68
CA GLY A 147 -4.71 2.17 -11.10
C GLY A 147 -5.05 3.00 -12.37
N PRO A 148 -6.33 3.03 -12.75
CA PRO A 148 -6.82 3.77 -13.91
C PRO A 148 -6.58 5.27 -13.80
N THR A 149 -6.58 5.82 -12.59
CA THR A 149 -6.37 7.24 -12.31
C THR A 149 -5.22 7.43 -11.35
N ASN A 150 -4.12 8.06 -11.79
CA ASN A 150 -2.98 8.34 -10.90
C ASN A 150 -3.09 9.70 -10.21
N VAL A 151 -3.64 10.68 -10.89
CA VAL A 151 -3.62 12.09 -10.43
C VAL A 151 -4.81 12.40 -9.56
N ASN A 152 -5.98 11.88 -9.91
CA ASN A 152 -7.25 12.18 -9.22
C ASN A 152 -7.91 10.89 -8.73
N ILE A 153 -7.33 10.28 -7.69
CA ILE A 153 -7.95 9.14 -7.04
C ILE A 153 -9.19 9.63 -6.29
N PRO A 154 -10.36 9.00 -6.45
CA PRO A 154 -11.56 9.39 -5.72
C PRO A 154 -11.37 9.33 -4.20
N HIS A 155 -11.90 10.31 -3.48
CA HIS A 155 -11.63 10.54 -2.07
C HIS A 155 -11.88 9.32 -1.16
N LYS A 156 -12.92 8.53 -1.44
CA LYS A 156 -13.20 7.30 -0.66
C LYS A 156 -12.10 6.26 -0.86
N ALA A 157 -11.66 6.03 -2.11
CA ALA A 157 -10.56 5.11 -2.38
C ALA A 157 -9.25 5.60 -1.77
N PHE A 158 -8.97 6.89 -1.86
CA PHE A 158 -7.80 7.51 -1.24
C PHE A 158 -7.78 7.33 0.28
N LYS A 159 -8.92 7.53 0.95
CA LYS A 159 -9.03 7.28 2.40
C LYS A 159 -8.72 5.83 2.77
N ILE A 160 -9.25 4.86 2.01
CA ILE A 160 -8.99 3.44 2.27
C ILE A 160 -7.53 3.10 2.03
N LEU A 161 -6.92 3.62 0.96
CA LEU A 161 -5.49 3.42 0.70
C LEU A 161 -4.62 4.01 1.82
N ASN A 162 -5.00 5.16 2.37
CA ASN A 162 -4.31 5.73 3.53
C ASN A 162 -4.51 4.90 4.80
N LEU A 163 -5.72 4.36 5.02
CA LEU A 163 -6.02 3.46 6.14
C LEU A 163 -5.12 2.22 6.10
N LEU A 164 -4.94 1.64 4.90
CA LEU A 164 -4.04 0.51 4.68
C LEU A 164 -2.56 0.93 4.56
N ARG A 165 -2.24 2.20 4.71
CA ARG A 165 -0.89 2.77 4.55
C ARG A 165 -0.26 2.57 3.17
N LEU A 166 -1.06 2.28 2.15
CA LEU A 166 -0.66 2.07 0.77
C LEU A 166 -0.63 3.40 0.00
N GLN A 167 0.25 4.33 0.38
CA GLN A 167 0.33 5.66 -0.25
C GLN A 167 1.20 5.66 -1.50
N GLU A 168 2.32 4.96 -1.46
CA GLU A 168 3.27 4.87 -2.56
C GLU A 168 2.96 3.69 -3.48
N LEU A 169 3.37 3.79 -4.75
CA LEU A 169 3.34 2.65 -5.67
C LEU A 169 4.39 1.62 -5.28
N ASP A 170 4.12 0.36 -5.60
CA ASP A 170 5.00 -0.78 -5.33
C ASP A 170 5.25 -1.01 -3.82
N THR A 171 4.32 -0.56 -2.98
CA THR A 171 4.31 -0.87 -1.55
C THR A 171 3.29 -1.96 -1.24
N GLY A 172 3.63 -2.84 -0.31
CA GLY A 172 2.77 -3.94 0.11
C GLY A 172 2.55 -3.95 1.62
N VAL A 173 1.41 -4.48 2.05
CA VAL A 173 1.02 -4.62 3.46
C VAL A 173 0.31 -5.96 3.64
N PHE A 174 0.53 -6.61 4.78
CA PHE A 174 -0.27 -7.76 5.16
C PHE A 174 -1.65 -7.31 5.62
N VAL A 175 -2.67 -8.01 5.18
CA VAL A 175 -4.07 -7.71 5.53
C VAL A 175 -4.78 -9.01 5.86
N LYS A 176 -5.47 -9.04 6.98
CA LYS A 176 -6.39 -10.11 7.33
C LYS A 176 -7.69 -9.89 6.57
N LEU A 177 -8.02 -10.81 5.66
CA LEU A 177 -9.28 -10.78 4.95
C LEU A 177 -10.40 -11.21 5.90
N THR A 178 -11.34 -10.32 6.13
CA THR A 178 -12.52 -10.54 6.96
C THR A 178 -13.76 -10.04 6.22
N LYS A 179 -14.93 -10.37 6.72
CA LYS A 179 -16.21 -9.85 6.19
C LYS A 179 -16.23 -8.31 6.14
N THR A 180 -15.55 -7.65 7.06
CA THR A 180 -15.47 -6.17 7.15
C THR A 180 -14.42 -5.58 6.22
N THR A 181 -13.29 -6.26 6.00
CA THR A 181 -12.20 -5.75 5.13
C THR A 181 -12.47 -6.00 3.65
N TYR A 182 -13.20 -7.06 3.31
CA TYR A 182 -13.53 -7.39 1.92
C TYR A 182 -14.22 -6.25 1.14
N PRO A 183 -15.27 -5.58 1.67
CA PRO A 183 -15.89 -4.44 1.01
C PRO A 183 -14.93 -3.27 0.76
N LEU A 184 -13.98 -3.05 1.69
CA LEU A 184 -12.96 -2.00 1.54
C LEU A 184 -12.00 -2.33 0.40
N LEU A 185 -11.52 -3.57 0.33
CA LEU A 185 -10.67 -4.04 -0.77
C LEU A 185 -11.39 -3.95 -2.12
N ARG A 186 -12.67 -4.25 -2.17
CA ARG A 186 -13.50 -4.12 -3.37
C ARG A 186 -13.59 -2.67 -3.88
N LEU A 187 -13.68 -1.69 -2.97
CA LEU A 187 -13.68 -0.27 -3.35
C LEU A 187 -12.36 0.15 -4.00
N ILE A 188 -11.25 -0.39 -3.58
CA ILE A 188 -9.92 -0.06 -4.08
C ILE A 188 -9.37 -1.08 -5.10
N ALA A 189 -10.17 -2.07 -5.52
CA ALA A 189 -9.77 -3.16 -6.42
C ALA A 189 -8.91 -2.73 -7.62
N PRO A 190 -9.20 -1.66 -8.38
CA PRO A 190 -8.36 -1.24 -9.50
C PRO A 190 -6.98 -0.71 -9.13
N TYR A 191 -6.74 -0.41 -7.85
CA TYR A 191 -5.50 0.18 -7.35
C TYR A 191 -4.61 -0.82 -6.62
N ILE A 192 -5.08 -2.04 -6.43
CA ILE A 192 -4.40 -3.08 -5.69
C ILE A 192 -4.35 -4.39 -6.46
N VAL A 193 -3.39 -5.22 -6.09
CA VAL A 193 -3.33 -6.63 -6.44
C VAL A 193 -3.13 -7.39 -5.14
N ILE A 194 -3.81 -8.50 -4.98
CA ILE A 194 -3.70 -9.32 -3.79
C ILE A 194 -3.08 -10.68 -4.10
N GLY A 195 -2.53 -11.34 -3.09
CA GLY A 195 -2.09 -12.74 -3.18
C GLY A 195 -2.00 -13.33 -1.79
N LYS A 196 -2.07 -14.65 -1.72
CA LYS A 196 -1.83 -15.41 -0.47
C LYS A 196 -0.34 -15.68 -0.36
N PRO A 197 0.37 -15.07 0.61
CA PRO A 197 1.79 -15.31 0.78
C PRO A 197 2.04 -16.64 1.48
N SER A 198 3.06 -17.38 1.09
CA SER A 198 3.58 -18.52 1.82
C SER A 198 4.38 -18.06 3.05
N LEU A 199 4.59 -18.95 4.02
CA LEU A 199 5.44 -18.67 5.18
C LEU A 199 6.85 -18.22 4.78
N GLN A 200 7.40 -18.82 3.73
CA GLN A 200 8.72 -18.46 3.21
C GLN A 200 8.76 -17.03 2.69
N SER A 201 7.72 -16.60 1.99
CA SER A 201 7.60 -15.23 1.48
C SER A 201 7.40 -14.22 2.60
N VAL A 202 6.59 -14.55 3.61
CA VAL A 202 6.42 -13.72 4.81
C VAL A 202 7.75 -13.53 5.52
N ARG A 203 8.48 -14.64 5.78
CA ARG A 203 9.81 -14.61 6.41
C ARG A 203 10.79 -13.78 5.60
N SER A 204 10.87 -14.01 4.30
CA SER A 204 11.79 -13.29 3.40
C SER A 204 11.51 -11.79 3.36
N LEU A 205 10.23 -11.37 3.35
CA LEU A 205 9.85 -9.96 3.39
C LEU A 205 10.24 -9.31 4.72
N ILE A 206 9.94 -9.97 5.84
CA ILE A 206 10.22 -9.40 7.16
C ILE A 206 11.73 -9.32 7.38
N GLN A 207 12.49 -10.37 7.09
CA GLN A 207 13.93 -10.36 7.30
C GLN A 207 14.70 -9.40 6.40
N LYS A 208 14.27 -9.23 5.14
CA LYS A 208 15.02 -8.40 4.18
C LYS A 208 14.53 -6.95 4.11
N ARG A 209 13.25 -6.70 4.35
CA ARG A 209 12.63 -5.39 4.02
C ARG A 209 11.85 -4.76 5.15
N SER A 210 11.85 -5.37 6.33
CA SER A 210 11.16 -4.77 7.46
C SER A 210 11.81 -3.45 7.85
N LYS A 211 10.98 -2.45 7.98
CA LYS A 211 11.33 -1.14 8.50
C LYS A 211 10.37 -0.76 9.59
N ILE A 212 10.87 -0.03 10.54
CA ILE A 212 10.10 0.46 11.68
C ILE A 212 10.39 1.94 11.90
N ILE A 213 9.46 2.62 12.53
CA ILE A 213 9.69 3.98 13.01
C ILE A 213 10.15 3.89 14.46
N TYR A 214 11.41 4.22 14.69
CA TYR A 214 12.02 4.19 16.01
C TYR A 214 12.62 5.55 16.38
N LYS A 215 12.42 5.94 17.63
CA LYS A 215 13.01 7.15 18.18
C LYS A 215 14.12 6.73 19.13
N ARG A 216 15.36 6.98 18.76
CA ARG A 216 16.50 6.84 19.67
C ARG A 216 16.52 8.01 20.65
N ASP A 217 17.04 7.80 21.84
CA ASP A 217 17.15 8.85 22.85
C ASP A 217 18.02 10.02 22.39
N THR A 218 18.96 9.75 21.50
CA THR A 218 19.85 10.75 20.91
C THR A 218 19.19 11.59 19.82
N ASP A 219 18.07 11.12 19.22
CA ASP A 219 17.48 11.76 18.07
C ASP A 219 16.26 12.61 18.45
N PRO A 220 16.15 13.85 17.95
CA PRO A 220 15.02 14.72 18.26
C PRO A 220 13.71 14.27 17.61
N LYS A 221 13.79 13.41 16.56
CA LYS A 221 12.63 12.92 15.78
C LYS A 221 12.73 11.43 15.53
N PRO A 222 11.58 10.74 15.48
CA PRO A 222 11.55 9.35 15.08
C PRO A 222 12.07 9.20 13.65
N THR A 223 12.94 8.23 13.42
CA THR A 223 13.54 7.90 12.13
C THR A 223 13.12 6.51 11.68
N GLU A 224 13.08 6.30 10.38
CA GLU A 224 12.80 5.00 9.79
C GLU A 224 14.10 4.18 9.79
N ILE A 225 14.11 3.06 10.50
CA ILE A 225 15.25 2.15 10.59
C ILE A 225 14.87 0.75 10.10
N ILE A 226 15.88 -0.03 9.67
CA ILE A 226 15.70 -1.44 9.31
C ILE A 226 15.62 -2.24 10.62
N LEU A 227 14.69 -3.18 10.68
CA LEU A 227 14.50 -4.05 11.85
C LEU A 227 15.52 -5.19 11.82
N ASN A 228 16.63 -5.03 12.54
CA ASN A 228 17.67 -6.04 12.66
C ASN A 228 17.92 -6.47 14.11
N ASP A 229 17.26 -5.82 15.08
CA ASP A 229 17.52 -5.99 16.52
C ASP A 229 16.24 -6.47 17.23
N ASN A 230 16.36 -7.60 17.92
CA ASN A 230 15.25 -8.15 18.71
C ASN A 230 14.97 -7.32 19.98
N ASN A 231 15.97 -6.60 20.52
CA ASN A 231 15.76 -5.74 21.69
C ASN A 231 14.70 -4.67 21.42
N ILE A 232 14.65 -4.15 20.19
CA ILE A 232 13.64 -3.17 19.78
C ILE A 232 12.25 -3.83 19.66
N VAL A 233 12.21 -5.09 19.25
CA VAL A 233 10.95 -5.87 19.21
C VAL A 233 10.42 -6.05 20.61
N GLU A 234 11.26 -6.49 21.53
CA GLU A 234 10.90 -6.68 22.94
C GLU A 234 10.45 -5.36 23.59
N GLU A 235 11.18 -4.25 23.38
CA GLU A 235 10.80 -2.94 23.89
C GLU A 235 9.41 -2.49 23.46
N LYS A 236 9.03 -2.76 22.19
CA LYS A 236 7.78 -2.25 21.62
C LYS A 236 6.61 -3.24 21.63
N LEU A 237 6.89 -4.52 21.57
CA LEU A 237 5.89 -5.59 21.48
C LEU A 237 5.95 -6.59 22.65
N GLY A 238 6.87 -6.40 23.61
CA GLY A 238 7.01 -7.27 24.77
C GLY A 238 5.75 -7.39 25.62
N GLU A 239 4.95 -6.32 25.71
CA GLU A 239 3.64 -6.35 26.40
C GLU A 239 2.67 -7.37 25.78
N PHE A 240 2.82 -7.68 24.49
CA PHE A 240 2.03 -8.66 23.76
C PHE A 240 2.66 -10.06 23.74
N GLY A 241 3.76 -10.27 24.48
CA GLY A 241 4.49 -11.55 24.51
C GLY A 241 5.32 -11.83 23.26
N ILE A 242 5.63 -10.80 22.46
CA ILE A 242 6.42 -10.91 21.23
C ILE A 242 7.83 -10.37 21.53
N ILE A 243 8.82 -11.24 21.50
CA ILE A 243 10.19 -10.94 21.90
C ILE A 243 11.14 -10.89 20.69
N CYS A 244 10.85 -11.66 19.65
CA CYS A 244 11.76 -11.78 18.52
C CYS A 244 11.05 -11.60 17.16
N ILE A 245 11.85 -11.48 16.09
CA ILE A 245 11.33 -11.34 14.73
C ILE A 245 10.56 -12.59 14.30
N GLU A 246 10.96 -13.77 14.75
CA GLU A 246 10.25 -15.02 14.42
C GLU A 246 8.85 -15.08 15.04
N ASP A 247 8.65 -14.48 16.22
CA ASP A 247 7.33 -14.35 16.84
C ASP A 247 6.42 -13.46 15.97
N ILE A 248 6.95 -12.37 15.43
CA ILE A 248 6.22 -11.52 14.48
C ILE A 248 5.82 -12.31 13.23
N ILE A 249 6.73 -13.13 12.70
CA ILE A 249 6.45 -13.98 11.52
C ILE A 249 5.36 -14.99 11.84
N HIS A 250 5.41 -15.61 13.02
CA HIS A 250 4.43 -16.57 13.48
C HIS A 250 3.04 -15.93 13.62
N GLU A 251 2.96 -14.80 14.32
CA GLU A 251 1.71 -14.06 14.53
C GLU A 251 1.07 -13.59 13.22
N ILE A 252 1.88 -13.13 12.27
CA ILE A 252 1.37 -12.72 10.95
C ILE A 252 0.87 -13.92 10.16
N ASN A 253 1.61 -15.03 10.16
CA ASN A 253 1.24 -16.21 9.37
C ASN A 253 0.04 -16.95 9.94
N SER A 254 -0.05 -17.06 11.28
CA SER A 254 -1.15 -17.73 11.98
C SER A 254 -2.42 -16.87 12.11
N LEU A 255 -2.36 -15.58 11.76
CA LEU A 255 -3.42 -14.59 12.01
C LEU A 255 -3.80 -14.49 13.50
N GLY A 256 -2.78 -14.54 14.38
CA GLY A 256 -2.94 -14.51 15.81
C GLY A 256 -3.66 -13.26 16.35
N GLU A 257 -3.90 -13.23 17.65
CA GLU A 257 -4.62 -12.13 18.31
C GLU A 257 -3.86 -10.81 18.19
N ASN A 258 -2.53 -10.86 18.20
CA ASN A 258 -1.65 -9.69 18.12
C ASN A 258 -1.27 -9.30 16.69
N PHE A 259 -1.92 -9.90 15.67
CA PHE A 259 -1.68 -9.61 14.25
C PHE A 259 -1.69 -8.11 13.95
N GLN A 260 -2.66 -7.37 14.51
CA GLN A 260 -2.78 -5.94 14.28
C GLN A 260 -1.61 -5.15 14.86
N ALA A 261 -1.15 -5.50 16.06
CA ALA A 261 -0.01 -4.86 16.71
C ALA A 261 1.27 -5.08 15.90
N CYS A 262 1.54 -6.33 15.49
CA CYS A 262 2.67 -6.69 14.64
C CYS A 262 2.64 -5.96 13.29
N ASN A 263 1.51 -5.99 12.63
CA ASN A 263 1.36 -5.34 11.33
C ASN A 263 1.46 -3.82 11.42
N PHE A 264 0.99 -3.21 12.50
CA PHE A 264 1.11 -1.77 12.71
C PHE A 264 2.54 -1.34 13.07
N PHE A 265 3.26 -2.16 13.80
CA PHE A 265 4.68 -1.95 14.12
C PHE A 265 5.55 -1.90 12.87
N LEU A 266 5.30 -2.80 11.91
CA LEU A 266 5.99 -2.83 10.63
C LEU A 266 5.51 -1.72 9.69
N GLN A 267 6.44 -1.05 9.03
CA GLN A 267 6.12 -0.12 7.96
C GLN A 267 5.75 -0.88 6.68
N PRO A 268 4.97 -0.26 5.75
CA PRO A 268 4.67 -0.87 4.46
C PRO A 268 5.94 -1.30 3.72
N PHE A 269 5.95 -2.52 3.21
CA PHE A 269 7.09 -3.09 2.50
C PHE A 269 7.23 -2.45 1.12
N LYS A 270 8.35 -1.80 0.87
CA LYS A 270 8.64 -1.21 -0.44
C LYS A 270 9.40 -2.21 -1.29
N LEU A 271 8.76 -2.67 -2.38
CA LEU A 271 9.36 -3.60 -3.32
C LEU A 271 10.21 -2.87 -4.36
N ASN A 272 11.17 -3.57 -4.94
CA ASN A 272 11.97 -3.05 -6.03
C ASN A 272 11.11 -2.90 -7.29
N LYS A 273 11.43 -1.92 -8.12
CA LYS A 273 10.88 -1.81 -9.46
C LYS A 273 11.73 -2.64 -10.41
N GLU A 274 11.10 -3.48 -11.20
CA GLU A 274 11.79 -4.08 -12.33
C GLU A 274 12.16 -2.99 -13.34
N THR A 275 13.35 -3.11 -13.95
CA THR A 275 13.81 -2.21 -15.01
C THR A 275 12.91 -2.27 -16.25
N SER A 276 12.33 -3.45 -16.53
CA SER A 276 11.35 -3.69 -17.61
C SER A 276 9.89 -3.50 -17.19
N GLY A 277 9.63 -3.02 -15.97
CA GLY A 277 8.31 -2.94 -15.36
C GLY A 277 7.91 -4.22 -14.62
N PHE A 278 6.84 -4.14 -13.86
CA PHE A 278 6.24 -5.28 -13.18
C PHE A 278 5.74 -6.29 -14.21
N ASN A 279 6.44 -7.39 -14.45
CA ASN A 279 6.05 -8.37 -15.46
C ASN A 279 4.62 -8.88 -15.25
N SER A 280 4.24 -9.23 -14.03
CA SER A 280 2.88 -9.67 -13.72
C SER A 280 1.85 -8.57 -13.96
N LEU A 281 2.16 -7.33 -13.55
CA LEU A 281 1.27 -6.18 -13.76
C LEU A 281 1.25 -5.70 -15.21
N THR A 282 2.36 -5.84 -15.94
CA THR A 282 2.40 -5.60 -17.37
C THR A 282 1.61 -6.66 -18.12
N LYS A 283 1.69 -7.93 -17.68
CA LYS A 283 0.86 -9.02 -18.19
C LYS A 283 -0.62 -8.78 -17.90
N LEU A 284 -0.97 -8.34 -16.67
CA LEU A 284 -2.34 -7.92 -16.34
C LEU A 284 -2.84 -6.78 -17.23
N LYS A 285 -2.00 -5.78 -17.50
CA LYS A 285 -2.34 -4.71 -18.45
C LYS A 285 -2.52 -5.20 -19.87
N LYS A 286 -1.69 -6.14 -20.33
CA LYS A 286 -1.85 -6.76 -21.65
C LYS A 286 -3.15 -7.55 -21.72
N ILE A 287 -3.53 -8.26 -20.64
CA ILE A 287 -4.81 -8.93 -20.52
C ILE A 287 -5.95 -7.91 -20.57
N GLU A 288 -5.86 -6.83 -19.76
CA GLU A 288 -6.83 -5.74 -19.79
C GLU A 288 -6.92 -5.11 -21.18
N GLN A 289 -5.82 -4.87 -21.86
CA GLN A 289 -5.81 -4.32 -23.23
C GLN A 289 -6.43 -5.28 -24.26
N ARG A 290 -6.12 -6.57 -24.18
CA ARG A 290 -6.73 -7.60 -25.04
C ARG A 290 -8.22 -7.74 -24.76
N GLU A 291 -8.63 -7.68 -23.50
CA GLU A 291 -10.02 -7.67 -23.09
C GLU A 291 -10.73 -6.37 -23.48
N GLN A 292 -10.03 -5.24 -23.48
CA GLN A 292 -10.56 -3.96 -23.95
C GLN A 292 -10.90 -4.00 -25.44
N GLN A 293 -10.07 -4.65 -26.25
CA GLN A 293 -10.36 -4.87 -27.67
C GLN A 293 -11.57 -5.81 -27.88
N LYS A 294 -11.84 -6.72 -26.92
CA LYS A 294 -12.97 -7.68 -26.94
C LYS A 294 -14.24 -7.20 -26.21
N LYS A 295 -14.48 -5.89 -26.01
CA LYS A 295 -15.63 -5.29 -25.28
C LYS A 295 -15.58 -5.34 -23.76
N THR A 296 -14.44 -5.55 -23.12
CA THR A 296 -14.33 -5.72 -21.66
C THR A 296 -13.97 -4.47 -20.86
N HIS A 297 -14.13 -3.27 -21.41
CA HIS A 297 -14.20 -2.03 -20.62
C HIS A 297 -15.20 -2.08 -19.45
N LYS A 298 -16.02 -3.12 -19.42
CA LYS A 298 -17.05 -3.32 -18.38
C LYS A 298 -16.51 -3.91 -17.09
N ILE A 299 -15.37 -4.60 -17.06
CA ILE A 299 -14.92 -5.31 -15.86
C ILE A 299 -14.27 -4.36 -14.86
N SER A 300 -13.34 -3.52 -15.27
CA SER A 300 -12.70 -2.54 -14.36
C SER A 300 -13.60 -1.35 -14.02
N ASN A 301 -14.56 -1.05 -14.87
CA ASN A 301 -15.48 0.08 -14.70
C ASN A 301 -16.88 -0.33 -14.24
N SER A 302 -17.14 -1.63 -14.08
CA SER A 302 -18.42 -2.10 -13.59
C SER A 302 -18.49 -2.01 -12.08
N SER A 303 -19.71 -1.94 -11.53
CA SER A 303 -19.93 -2.07 -10.08
C SER A 303 -19.45 -3.42 -9.53
N VAL A 304 -19.10 -4.35 -10.39
CA VAL A 304 -18.69 -5.73 -10.12
C VAL A 304 -17.21 -5.93 -10.49
N ALA A 305 -16.40 -4.87 -10.55
CA ALA A 305 -14.97 -5.03 -10.79
C ALA A 305 -14.36 -6.00 -9.75
N PRO A 306 -13.85 -7.16 -10.17
CA PRO A 306 -13.33 -8.15 -9.23
C PRO A 306 -12.01 -7.65 -8.63
N ILE A 307 -11.71 -8.16 -7.46
CA ILE A 307 -10.38 -8.04 -6.89
C ILE A 307 -9.49 -9.06 -7.61
N ILE A 308 -8.32 -8.63 -8.07
CA ILE A 308 -7.40 -9.50 -8.81
C ILE A 308 -6.44 -10.14 -7.82
N GLN A 309 -6.43 -11.47 -7.78
CA GLN A 309 -5.48 -12.28 -7.05
C GLN A 309 -4.45 -12.87 -8.02
N ILE A 310 -3.18 -12.82 -7.64
CA ILE A 310 -2.07 -13.40 -8.40
C ILE A 310 -1.22 -14.29 -7.50
N ASP A 311 -0.34 -15.07 -8.10
CA ASP A 311 0.73 -15.75 -7.37
C ASP A 311 1.73 -14.71 -6.85
N ILE A 312 1.59 -14.40 -5.54
CA ILE A 312 2.43 -13.41 -4.90
C ILE A 312 3.84 -13.93 -4.60
N ASP A 313 4.00 -15.24 -4.42
CA ASP A 313 5.28 -15.84 -4.08
C ASP A 313 6.24 -15.76 -5.28
N ALA A 314 5.75 -16.06 -6.46
CA ALA A 314 6.50 -15.89 -7.71
C ALA A 314 6.86 -14.41 -7.95
N LEU A 315 5.96 -13.48 -7.62
CA LEU A 315 6.23 -12.06 -7.72
C LEU A 315 7.29 -11.61 -6.72
N LEU A 316 7.15 -11.99 -5.44
CA LEU A 316 8.07 -11.61 -4.38
C LEU A 316 9.47 -12.19 -4.59
N SER A 317 9.59 -13.41 -5.12
CA SER A 317 10.89 -14.00 -5.44
C SER A 317 11.70 -13.15 -6.44
N LYS A 318 11.00 -12.43 -7.34
CA LYS A 318 11.62 -11.56 -8.36
C LYS A 318 11.92 -10.14 -7.84
N LEU A 319 11.16 -9.65 -6.86
CA LEU A 319 11.19 -8.25 -6.44
C LEU A 319 11.77 -8.01 -5.05
N ASN A 320 12.04 -9.07 -4.30
CA ASN A 320 12.53 -8.99 -2.92
C ASN A 320 14.07 -8.95 -2.81
#